data_9fe5a40ccbc976416215da933f551534
#
_entry.id   9fe5a40ccbc976416215da933f551534
#
_cell.length_a   1.000
_cell.length_b   1.000
_cell.length_c   1.000
_cell.angle_alpha   90.00
_cell.angle_beta   90.00
_cell.angle_gamma   90.00
#
_symmetry.space_group_name_H-M   'P 1'
#
loop_
_entity.id
_entity.type
_entity.pdbx_description
1 polymer ?
#
loop_
_entity_poly.entity_id
_entity_poly.type
_entity_poly.pdbx_seq_one_letter_code
_entity_poly.pdbx_strand_id
1 'polypeptide(L)'
;PRFRWVPMRKRDSAVPNSFETANNIWNTIFEPISETSICTGRHLREAKSEYYSGDKKEKNIFKSFHNLLKKSLLHNVITPAATLLDIGTGECGDLHKWLSSDLSYVVGIEHNNYNINNNINGGFKRIIQAMTNDKYKDKELVKNIFLLWGDGGKNILDGSCGLDKLNKFYMDALWGNPIDREMKYLLRHPKLKDNVGRFKGGFNIVS
;
A
#
# COMPACT_ATOMS: atom_id res chain seq x y z
N PRO A 1 -10.76 -12.98 19.86
CA PRO A 1 -10.63 -14.43 19.73
C PRO A 1 -9.17 -14.79 19.45
N ARG A 2 -8.63 -15.67 20.26
CA ARG A 2 -7.27 -16.17 20.06
C ARG A 2 -7.36 -17.25 18.98
N PHE A 3 -6.95 -16.98 17.78
CA PHE A 3 -6.82 -18.01 16.75
C PHE A 3 -5.77 -19.02 17.18
N ARG A 4 -6.22 -20.22 17.55
CA ARG A 4 -5.36 -21.34 17.90
C ARG A 4 -5.99 -22.63 17.45
N TRP A 5 -5.17 -23.58 17.09
CA TRP A 5 -5.60 -24.94 16.85
C TRP A 5 -6.07 -25.60 18.14
N VAL A 6 -7.28 -26.13 18.14
CA VAL A 6 -7.84 -26.90 19.26
C VAL A 6 -7.96 -28.34 18.83
N PRO A 7 -7.31 -29.29 19.50
CA PRO A 7 -7.49 -30.72 19.19
C PRO A 7 -8.94 -31.13 19.43
N MET A 8 -9.60 -31.69 18.39
CA MET A 8 -10.99 -32.12 18.48
C MET A 8 -11.12 -33.63 18.74
N ARG A 9 -10.23 -34.43 18.15
CA ARG A 9 -10.22 -35.88 18.30
C ARG A 9 -8.88 -36.48 17.88
N LYS A 10 -8.59 -37.68 18.39
CA LYS A 10 -7.47 -38.49 17.90
C LYS A 10 -7.78 -38.99 16.47
N ARG A 11 -6.78 -38.97 15.62
CA ARG A 11 -6.85 -39.52 14.26
C ARG A 11 -6.45 -40.98 14.26
N ASP A 12 -7.05 -41.79 13.38
CA ASP A 12 -6.73 -43.22 13.23
C ASP A 12 -5.40 -43.48 12.52
N SER A 13 -4.90 -42.48 11.77
CA SER A 13 -3.60 -42.54 11.10
C SER A 13 -2.50 -41.97 11.98
N ALA A 14 -1.37 -42.69 12.10
CA ALA A 14 -0.18 -42.24 12.81
C ALA A 14 0.63 -41.17 12.00
N VAL A 15 0.37 -41.03 10.70
CA VAL A 15 1.07 -40.10 9.83
C VAL A 15 0.39 -38.73 9.87
N PRO A 16 1.08 -37.65 10.16
CA PRO A 16 0.51 -36.29 10.16
C PRO A 16 0.11 -35.88 8.73
N ASN A 17 -0.81 -34.93 8.61
CA ASN A 17 -1.11 -34.31 7.32
C ASN A 17 0.12 -33.61 6.76
N SER A 18 0.24 -33.57 5.44
CA SER A 18 1.26 -32.73 4.80
C SER A 18 1.04 -31.26 5.15
N PHE A 19 2.11 -30.47 5.09
CA PHE A 19 2.03 -29.01 5.27
C PHE A 19 1.01 -28.38 4.30
N GLU A 20 0.99 -28.84 3.05
CA GLU A 20 0.06 -28.37 2.03
C GLU A 20 -1.41 -28.60 2.42
N THR A 21 -1.75 -29.80 2.94
CA THR A 21 -3.09 -30.10 3.44
C THR A 21 -3.47 -29.18 4.60
N ALA A 22 -2.57 -28.97 5.56
CA ALA A 22 -2.81 -28.09 6.70
C ALA A 22 -3.00 -26.64 6.25
N ASN A 23 -2.19 -26.17 5.32
CA ASN A 23 -2.26 -24.82 4.77
C ASN A 23 -3.56 -24.60 3.96
N ASN A 24 -3.99 -25.57 3.19
CA ASN A 24 -5.27 -25.50 2.46
C ASN A 24 -6.47 -25.44 3.42
N ILE A 25 -6.47 -26.24 4.49
CA ILE A 25 -7.49 -26.16 5.53
C ILE A 25 -7.47 -24.78 6.22
N TRP A 26 -6.28 -24.26 6.52
CA TRP A 26 -6.14 -22.93 7.09
C TRP A 26 -6.74 -21.86 6.17
N ASN A 27 -6.43 -21.90 4.90
CA ASN A 27 -6.96 -20.97 3.90
C ASN A 27 -8.49 -21.04 3.78
N THR A 28 -9.08 -22.26 3.85
CA THR A 28 -10.56 -22.39 3.83
C THR A 28 -11.25 -21.83 5.06
N ILE A 29 -10.55 -21.63 6.17
CA ILE A 29 -11.08 -20.94 7.35
C ILE A 29 -11.23 -19.44 7.08
N PHE A 30 -10.29 -18.86 6.34
CA PHE A 30 -10.28 -17.43 5.99
C PHE A 30 -11.06 -17.10 4.71
N GLU A 31 -11.13 -18.08 3.78
CA GLU A 31 -11.89 -17.99 2.53
C GLU A 31 -12.85 -19.18 2.43
N PRO A 32 -13.91 -19.23 3.24
CA PRO A 32 -14.85 -20.35 3.23
C PRO A 32 -15.56 -20.43 1.88
N ILE A 33 -15.73 -21.65 1.39
CA ILE A 33 -16.52 -21.92 0.18
C ILE A 33 -17.96 -21.48 0.46
N SER A 34 -18.47 -20.51 -0.30
CA SER A 34 -19.84 -20.05 -0.15
C SER A 34 -20.83 -21.04 -0.74
N GLU A 35 -22.07 -21.02 -0.24
CA GLU A 35 -23.18 -21.79 -0.80
C GLU A 35 -23.36 -21.52 -2.31
N THR A 36 -23.23 -20.26 -2.71
CA THR A 36 -23.28 -19.86 -4.11
C THR A 36 -22.18 -20.51 -4.94
N SER A 37 -20.95 -20.62 -4.41
CA SER A 37 -19.84 -21.33 -5.09
C SER A 37 -20.14 -22.81 -5.28
N ILE A 38 -20.78 -23.44 -4.29
CA ILE A 38 -21.18 -24.85 -4.36
C ILE A 38 -22.28 -25.03 -5.41
N CYS A 39 -23.31 -24.20 -5.40
CA CYS A 39 -24.47 -24.32 -6.28
C CYS A 39 -24.15 -23.94 -7.73
N THR A 40 -23.28 -23.01 -7.98
CA THR A 40 -23.01 -22.46 -9.33
C THR A 40 -21.71 -22.96 -9.95
N GLY A 41 -20.83 -23.60 -9.19
CA GLY A 41 -19.48 -23.98 -9.63
C GLY A 41 -18.57 -22.79 -9.91
N ARG A 42 -19.00 -21.57 -9.63
CA ARG A 42 -18.22 -20.35 -9.84
C ARG A 42 -17.49 -19.98 -8.55
N HIS A 43 -16.18 -20.08 -8.55
CA HIS A 43 -15.36 -19.38 -7.57
C HIS A 43 -15.52 -17.90 -7.82
N LEU A 44 -16.25 -17.21 -6.95
CA LEU A 44 -16.33 -15.75 -6.95
C LEU A 44 -14.97 -15.18 -6.50
N ARG A 45 -13.94 -15.28 -7.36
CA ARG A 45 -12.68 -14.58 -7.20
C ARG A 45 -12.82 -13.07 -7.44
N GLU A 46 -14.05 -12.57 -7.61
CA GLU A 46 -14.32 -11.14 -7.81
C GLU A 46 -14.38 -10.32 -6.52
N ALA A 47 -14.24 -10.95 -5.37
CA ALA A 47 -14.26 -10.24 -4.08
C ALA A 47 -13.00 -9.38 -3.79
N LYS A 48 -12.05 -9.29 -4.71
CA LYS A 48 -10.85 -8.45 -4.48
C LYS A 48 -11.11 -6.94 -4.54
N SER A 49 -12.26 -6.51 -5.05
CA SER A 49 -12.66 -5.09 -5.02
C SER A 49 -13.38 -4.68 -3.73
N GLU A 50 -13.90 -5.63 -2.96
CA GLU A 50 -14.76 -5.34 -1.79
C GLU A 50 -14.03 -5.00 -0.51
N TYR A 51 -12.71 -5.13 -0.44
CA TYR A 51 -11.98 -4.69 0.75
C TYR A 51 -12.22 -3.20 1.09
N TYR A 52 -12.62 -2.42 0.09
CA TYR A 52 -12.95 -1.00 0.23
C TYR A 52 -14.42 -0.63 0.00
N SER A 53 -15.27 -1.57 -0.44
CA SER A 53 -16.70 -1.32 -0.75
C SER A 53 -17.65 -1.54 0.42
N GLY A 54 -17.14 -1.86 1.59
CA GLY A 54 -17.95 -2.04 2.78
C GLY A 54 -18.79 -0.80 3.13
N ASP A 55 -20.08 -0.98 3.29
CA ASP A 55 -21.04 0.04 3.70
C ASP A 55 -20.51 0.90 4.85
N LYS A 56 -20.50 2.21 4.67
CA LYS A 56 -19.95 3.20 5.60
C LYS A 56 -20.67 3.28 6.97
N LYS A 57 -21.59 2.38 7.27
CA LYS A 57 -22.46 2.49 8.45
C LYS A 57 -22.00 1.70 9.68
N GLU A 58 -21.17 0.71 9.56
CA GLU A 58 -20.62 0.06 10.75
C GLU A 58 -19.24 0.62 11.07
N LYS A 59 -19.10 1.22 12.24
CA LYS A 59 -17.80 1.56 12.82
C LYS A 59 -17.08 0.23 13.08
N ASN A 60 -16.30 -0.22 12.09
CA ASN A 60 -15.53 -1.42 12.24
C ASN A 60 -14.46 -1.19 13.32
N ILE A 61 -14.67 -1.78 14.49
CA ILE A 61 -13.80 -1.65 15.67
C ILE A 61 -12.36 -2.07 15.30
N PHE A 62 -12.22 -3.11 14.47
CA PHE A 62 -10.91 -3.57 13.98
C PHE A 62 -10.21 -2.51 13.14
N LYS A 63 -10.95 -1.81 12.25
CA LYS A 63 -10.38 -0.73 11.44
C LYS A 63 -9.91 0.44 12.32
N SER A 64 -10.68 0.77 13.35
CA SER A 64 -10.31 1.81 14.31
C SER A 64 -9.06 1.41 15.11
N PHE A 65 -8.99 0.16 15.55
CA PHE A 65 -7.83 -0.39 16.27
C PHE A 65 -6.58 -0.43 15.37
N HIS A 66 -6.68 -0.94 14.14
CA HIS A 66 -5.57 -0.93 13.19
C HIS A 66 -5.08 0.49 12.89
N ASN A 67 -6.00 1.45 12.74
CA ASN A 67 -5.63 2.85 12.54
C ASN A 67 -4.89 3.44 13.73
N LEU A 68 -5.29 3.08 14.95
CA LEU A 68 -4.61 3.51 16.18
C LEU A 68 -3.22 2.91 16.26
N LEU A 69 -3.07 1.60 16.00
CA LEU A 69 -1.79 0.92 15.98
C LEU A 69 -0.83 1.52 14.94
N LYS A 70 -1.28 1.68 13.69
CA LYS A 70 -0.46 2.31 12.64
C LYS A 70 -0.01 3.72 13.03
N LYS A 71 -0.92 4.51 13.61
CA LYS A 71 -0.57 5.86 14.08
C LYS A 71 0.49 5.82 15.19
N SER A 72 0.32 4.92 16.15
CA SER A 72 1.26 4.77 17.27
C SER A 72 2.63 4.27 16.78
N LEU A 73 2.66 3.29 15.89
CA LEU A 73 3.90 2.78 15.31
C LEU A 73 4.66 3.87 14.54
N LEU A 74 3.97 4.60 13.66
CA LEU A 74 4.57 5.72 12.95
C LEU A 74 5.13 6.75 13.91
N HIS A 75 4.37 7.14 14.92
CA HIS A 75 4.81 8.15 15.89
C HIS A 75 6.07 7.72 16.67
N ASN A 76 6.19 6.43 16.96
CA ASN A 76 7.33 5.89 17.72
C ASN A 76 8.63 5.77 16.89
N VAL A 77 8.52 5.66 15.55
CA VAL A 77 9.69 5.45 14.68
C VAL A 77 10.07 6.68 13.88
N ILE A 78 9.20 7.68 13.77
CA ILE A 78 9.48 8.91 13.02
C ILE A 78 10.50 9.75 13.79
N THR A 79 11.61 10.01 13.14
CA THR A 79 12.56 11.07 13.51
C THR A 79 12.22 12.35 12.75
N PRO A 80 12.63 13.55 13.24
CA PRO A 80 12.40 14.80 12.52
C PRO A 80 12.87 14.74 11.06
N ALA A 81 12.02 15.18 10.15
CA ALA A 81 12.25 15.18 8.71
C ALA A 81 12.52 13.81 8.08
N ALA A 82 12.01 12.74 8.68
CA ALA A 82 12.15 11.38 8.14
C ALA A 82 11.48 11.21 6.76
N THR A 83 11.98 10.26 5.98
CA THR A 83 11.41 9.85 4.70
C THR A 83 10.72 8.49 4.84
N LEU A 84 9.54 8.34 4.24
CA LEU A 84 8.73 7.12 4.29
C LEU A 84 8.56 6.51 2.90
N LEU A 85 8.82 5.20 2.79
CA LEU A 85 8.36 4.37 1.69
C LEU A 85 7.17 3.53 2.18
N ASP A 86 6.00 3.71 1.56
CA ASP A 86 4.78 2.96 1.87
C ASP A 86 4.40 2.03 0.71
N ILE A 87 4.48 0.73 0.96
CA ILE A 87 4.22 -0.31 -0.04
C ILE A 87 2.78 -0.82 0.14
N GLY A 88 2.00 -0.80 -0.94
CA GLY A 88 0.57 -1.10 -0.86
C GLY A 88 -0.25 0.07 -0.32
N THR A 89 0.10 1.29 -0.75
CA THR A 89 -0.52 2.55 -0.29
C THR A 89 -2.05 2.60 -0.44
N GLY A 90 -2.61 1.80 -1.36
CA GLY A 90 -4.04 1.82 -1.68
C GLY A 90 -4.49 3.19 -2.16
N GLU A 91 -5.65 3.63 -1.70
CA GLU A 91 -6.20 4.97 -1.94
C GLU A 91 -5.57 6.06 -1.03
N CYS A 92 -4.37 5.88 -0.52
CA CYS A 92 -3.76 6.75 0.49
C CYS A 92 -4.60 6.91 1.76
N GLY A 93 -5.08 5.79 2.29
CA GLY A 93 -5.88 5.79 3.52
C GLY A 93 -5.15 6.36 4.73
N ASP A 94 -3.83 6.32 4.72
CA ASP A 94 -2.96 6.79 5.80
C ASP A 94 -2.46 8.25 5.63
N LEU A 95 -2.90 8.94 4.57
CA LEU A 95 -2.49 10.32 4.24
C LEU A 95 -2.58 11.28 5.44
N HIS A 96 -3.68 11.23 6.20
CA HIS A 96 -3.84 12.11 7.36
C HIS A 96 -2.87 11.79 8.50
N LYS A 97 -2.39 10.54 8.61
CA LYS A 97 -1.36 10.14 9.58
C LYS A 97 -0.01 10.69 9.14
N TRP A 98 0.32 10.59 7.84
CA TRP A 98 1.55 11.19 7.30
C TRP A 98 1.57 12.71 7.52
N LEU A 99 0.47 13.39 7.19
CA LEU A 99 0.33 14.84 7.33
C LEU A 99 0.31 15.31 8.79
N SER A 100 0.00 14.45 9.75
CA SER A 100 0.08 14.76 11.18
C SER A 100 1.42 14.42 11.81
N SER A 101 2.32 13.82 11.05
CA SER A 101 3.65 13.42 11.48
C SER A 101 4.73 14.37 10.94
N ASP A 102 5.94 14.28 11.47
CA ASP A 102 7.08 15.11 11.05
C ASP A 102 7.89 14.41 9.93
N LEU A 103 7.18 14.03 8.86
CA LEU A 103 7.78 13.46 7.66
C LEU A 103 8.16 14.57 6.67
N SER A 104 9.29 14.41 5.99
CA SER A 104 9.71 15.32 4.92
C SER A 104 9.26 14.86 3.53
N TYR A 105 9.25 13.55 3.30
CA TYR A 105 8.88 12.92 2.03
C TYR A 105 8.13 11.63 2.26
N VAL A 106 7.18 11.32 1.36
CA VAL A 106 6.53 10.02 1.26
C VAL A 106 6.56 9.56 -0.19
N VAL A 107 6.99 8.33 -0.40
CA VAL A 107 6.82 7.62 -1.67
C VAL A 107 5.87 6.46 -1.44
N GLY A 108 4.72 6.46 -2.08
CA GLY A 108 3.74 5.39 -2.06
C GLY A 108 3.83 4.56 -3.33
N ILE A 109 3.87 3.23 -3.19
CA ILE A 109 3.82 2.28 -4.30
C ILE A 109 2.52 1.49 -4.18
N GLU A 110 1.74 1.47 -5.26
CA GLU A 110 0.46 0.78 -5.31
C GLU A 110 0.32 -0.02 -6.61
N HIS A 111 -0.04 -1.29 -6.46
CA HIS A 111 -0.20 -2.20 -7.60
C HIS A 111 -1.48 -1.96 -8.40
N ASN A 112 -2.55 -1.53 -7.74
CA ASN A 112 -3.81 -1.23 -8.41
C ASN A 112 -3.88 0.23 -8.83
N ASN A 113 -3.72 0.48 -10.13
CA ASN A 113 -3.78 1.83 -10.70
C ASN A 113 -5.11 2.56 -10.40
N TYR A 114 -6.21 1.84 -10.26
CA TYR A 114 -7.49 2.41 -9.89
C TYR A 114 -7.44 3.08 -8.51
N ASN A 115 -6.76 2.48 -7.53
CA ASN A 115 -6.60 3.07 -6.20
C ASN A 115 -5.86 4.42 -6.24
N ILE A 116 -4.95 4.60 -7.20
CA ILE A 116 -4.20 5.86 -7.35
C ILE A 116 -5.04 6.91 -8.09
N ASN A 117 -5.67 6.51 -9.20
CA ASN A 117 -6.24 7.42 -10.21
C ASN A 117 -7.76 7.59 -10.14
N ASN A 118 -8.46 6.89 -9.27
CA ASN A 118 -9.90 7.02 -9.11
C ASN A 118 -10.31 8.47 -8.79
N ASN A 119 -11.20 9.03 -9.61
CA ASN A 119 -11.66 10.42 -9.49
C ASN A 119 -12.52 10.70 -8.25
N ILE A 120 -13.02 9.66 -7.57
CA ILE A 120 -13.86 9.80 -6.38
C ILE A 120 -13.02 9.80 -5.11
N ASN A 121 -12.20 8.75 -4.92
CA ASN A 121 -11.48 8.49 -3.68
C ASN A 121 -9.99 8.14 -3.88
N GLY A 122 -9.48 8.15 -5.11
CA GLY A 122 -8.11 7.74 -5.41
C GLY A 122 -7.05 8.60 -4.72
N GLY A 123 -5.86 8.05 -4.60
CA GLY A 123 -4.75 8.67 -3.87
C GLY A 123 -4.42 10.08 -4.34
N PHE A 124 -4.36 10.33 -5.65
CA PHE A 124 -4.12 11.69 -6.18
C PHE A 124 -5.25 12.66 -5.81
N LYS A 125 -6.52 12.21 -5.86
CA LYS A 125 -7.65 13.04 -5.45
C LYS A 125 -7.55 13.46 -3.99
N ARG A 126 -7.18 12.54 -3.12
CA ARG A 126 -7.01 12.82 -1.68
C ARG A 126 -5.85 13.78 -1.42
N ILE A 127 -4.72 13.65 -2.14
CA ILE A 127 -3.60 14.60 -2.03
C ILE A 127 -4.03 15.99 -2.49
N ILE A 128 -4.72 16.11 -3.63
CA ILE A 128 -5.23 17.40 -4.13
C ILE A 128 -6.19 18.03 -3.11
N GLN A 129 -7.08 17.24 -2.53
CA GLN A 129 -7.97 17.72 -1.46
C GLN A 129 -7.18 18.20 -0.22
N ALA A 130 -6.09 17.52 0.14
CA ALA A 130 -5.23 17.96 1.23
C ALA A 130 -4.52 19.29 0.93
N MET A 131 -4.12 19.52 -0.34
CA MET A 131 -3.50 20.78 -0.78
C MET A 131 -4.44 21.99 -0.64
N THR A 132 -5.74 21.76 -0.72
CA THR A 132 -6.77 22.82 -0.59
C THR A 132 -7.40 22.90 0.80
N ASN A 133 -7.09 21.97 1.68
CA ASN A 133 -7.63 21.91 3.03
C ASN A 133 -6.87 22.86 3.97
N ASP A 134 -7.56 23.74 4.67
CA ASP A 134 -6.96 24.74 5.59
C ASP A 134 -6.04 24.11 6.65
N LYS A 135 -6.32 22.90 7.06
CA LYS A 135 -5.51 22.17 8.05
C LYS A 135 -4.14 21.72 7.50
N TYR A 136 -4.05 21.46 6.18
CA TYR A 136 -2.90 20.79 5.58
C TYR A 136 -2.23 21.57 4.45
N LYS A 137 -2.89 22.59 3.88
CA LYS A 137 -2.40 23.33 2.70
C LYS A 137 -0.99 23.91 2.87
N ASP A 138 -0.65 24.31 4.10
CA ASP A 138 0.66 24.90 4.43
C ASP A 138 1.72 23.86 4.84
N LYS A 139 1.35 22.57 4.87
CA LYS A 139 2.28 21.48 5.14
C LYS A 139 3.16 21.22 3.92
N GLU A 140 4.48 21.38 4.05
CA GLU A 140 5.43 21.13 2.97
C GLU A 140 5.37 19.68 2.47
N LEU A 141 5.09 18.72 3.37
CA LEU A 141 4.92 17.31 3.03
C LEU A 141 3.89 17.08 1.92
N VAL A 142 2.78 17.85 1.86
CA VAL A 142 1.75 17.65 0.82
C VAL A 142 2.34 17.76 -0.59
N LYS A 143 3.34 18.63 -0.77
CA LYS A 143 4.05 18.80 -2.05
C LYS A 143 5.09 17.70 -2.29
N ASN A 144 5.49 16.98 -1.25
CA ASN A 144 6.56 15.99 -1.25
C ASN A 144 6.06 14.55 -1.20
N ILE A 145 4.79 14.32 -1.56
CA ILE A 145 4.21 12.97 -1.70
C ILE A 145 4.30 12.55 -3.17
N PHE A 146 4.90 11.40 -3.42
CA PHE A 146 4.97 10.75 -4.72
C PHE A 146 4.16 9.45 -4.67
N LEU A 147 3.23 9.28 -5.60
CA LEU A 147 2.49 8.03 -5.77
C LEU A 147 2.90 7.40 -7.08
N LEU A 148 3.30 6.14 -7.02
CA LEU A 148 3.83 5.39 -8.15
C LEU A 148 3.01 4.11 -8.35
N TRP A 149 2.61 3.88 -9.59
CA TRP A 149 1.99 2.61 -9.96
C TRP A 149 3.07 1.57 -10.12
N GLY A 150 3.12 0.63 -9.18
CA GLY A 150 4.23 -0.31 -9.07
C GLY A 150 3.87 -1.60 -8.35
N ASP A 151 4.67 -2.62 -8.61
CA ASP A 151 4.61 -3.91 -7.93
C ASP A 151 5.67 -3.96 -6.82
N GLY A 152 5.24 -3.76 -5.58
CA GLY A 152 6.13 -3.78 -4.41
C GLY A 152 6.82 -5.14 -4.14
N GLY A 153 6.41 -6.20 -4.83
CA GLY A 153 7.09 -7.50 -4.80
C GLY A 153 8.32 -7.58 -5.72
N LYS A 154 8.54 -6.57 -6.56
CA LYS A 154 9.71 -6.48 -7.44
C LYS A 154 10.78 -5.56 -6.85
N ASN A 155 11.97 -5.57 -7.45
CA ASN A 155 13.05 -4.73 -6.99
C ASN A 155 12.73 -3.24 -7.21
N ILE A 156 12.65 -2.51 -6.12
CA ILE A 156 12.35 -1.08 -6.11
C ILE A 156 13.59 -0.27 -6.51
N LEU A 157 14.78 -0.73 -6.15
CA LEU A 157 16.02 0.00 -6.34
C LEU A 157 16.45 0.13 -7.80
N ASP A 158 16.14 -0.84 -8.64
CA ASP A 158 16.48 -0.84 -10.08
C ASP A 158 15.32 -0.36 -10.96
N GLY A 159 14.23 0.12 -10.35
CA GLY A 159 13.04 0.61 -11.04
C GLY A 159 12.18 -0.48 -11.68
N SER A 160 12.53 -1.77 -11.54
CA SER A 160 11.75 -2.88 -12.15
C SER A 160 10.37 -3.07 -11.54
N CYS A 161 10.11 -2.46 -10.39
CA CYS A 161 8.79 -2.45 -9.76
C CYS A 161 7.78 -1.55 -10.50
N GLY A 162 8.22 -0.59 -11.32
CA GLY A 162 7.32 0.26 -12.13
C GLY A 162 6.56 -0.55 -13.17
N LEU A 163 5.23 -0.46 -13.18
CA LEU A 163 4.36 -1.25 -14.03
C LEU A 163 4.19 -0.69 -15.46
N ASP A 164 4.62 0.55 -15.70
CA ASP A 164 4.70 1.14 -17.02
C ASP A 164 6.00 1.95 -17.20
N LYS A 165 6.27 2.41 -18.42
CA LYS A 165 7.46 3.19 -18.75
C LYS A 165 7.56 4.49 -17.94
N LEU A 166 6.43 5.14 -17.67
CA LEU A 166 6.39 6.41 -16.96
C LEU A 166 6.71 6.21 -15.47
N ASN A 167 6.10 5.23 -14.82
CA ASN A 167 6.36 4.94 -13.42
C ASN A 167 7.77 4.39 -13.22
N LYS A 168 8.28 3.54 -14.13
CA LYS A 168 9.68 3.14 -14.13
C LYS A 168 10.60 4.35 -14.22
N PHE A 169 10.36 5.28 -15.13
CA PHE A 169 11.12 6.53 -15.26
C PHE A 169 11.11 7.35 -13.97
N TYR A 170 9.94 7.51 -13.31
CA TYR A 170 9.88 8.24 -12.04
C TYR A 170 10.70 7.53 -10.95
N MET A 171 10.63 6.22 -10.87
CA MET A 171 11.45 5.45 -9.94
C MET A 171 12.93 5.65 -10.23
N ASP A 172 13.37 5.45 -11.49
CA ASP A 172 14.76 5.66 -11.89
C ASP A 172 15.25 7.07 -11.54
N ALA A 173 14.42 8.08 -11.79
CA ALA A 173 14.75 9.46 -11.42
C ALA A 173 14.91 9.64 -9.92
N LEU A 174 13.95 9.19 -9.12
CA LEU A 174 13.94 9.37 -7.66
C LEU A 174 15.08 8.61 -6.98
N TRP A 175 15.47 7.43 -7.49
CA TRP A 175 16.58 6.64 -6.97
C TRP A 175 17.93 6.99 -7.58
N GLY A 176 17.96 7.83 -8.63
CA GLY A 176 19.19 8.24 -9.29
C GLY A 176 19.77 7.20 -10.22
N ASN A 177 18.94 6.32 -10.74
CA ASN A 177 19.28 5.34 -11.76
C ASN A 177 19.50 6.00 -13.14
N PRO A 178 20.17 5.32 -14.08
CA PRO A 178 20.27 5.78 -15.45
C PRO A 178 18.87 5.96 -16.09
N ILE A 179 18.63 7.13 -16.66
CA ILE A 179 17.35 7.50 -17.25
C ILE A 179 17.43 7.34 -18.77
N ASP A 180 16.37 6.77 -19.34
CA ASP A 180 16.18 6.68 -20.79
C ASP A 180 16.24 8.07 -21.44
N ARG A 181 17.03 8.18 -22.51
CA ARG A 181 17.23 9.45 -23.25
C ARG A 181 15.94 10.02 -23.76
N GLU A 182 15.00 9.16 -24.21
CA GLU A 182 13.70 9.57 -24.73
C GLU A 182 12.83 10.25 -23.66
N MET A 183 13.01 9.89 -22.39
CA MET A 183 12.21 10.40 -21.26
C MET A 183 12.84 11.59 -20.54
N LYS A 184 14.06 11.99 -20.90
CA LYS A 184 14.81 13.09 -20.21
C LYS A 184 14.06 14.42 -20.21
N TYR A 185 13.16 14.66 -21.17
CA TYR A 185 12.38 15.90 -21.17
C TYR A 185 11.45 16.05 -19.95
N LEU A 186 11.03 14.94 -19.33
CA LEU A 186 10.20 14.95 -18.13
C LEU A 186 10.96 15.46 -16.89
N LEU A 187 12.29 15.42 -16.90
CA LEU A 187 13.11 16.02 -15.83
C LEU A 187 12.99 17.55 -15.76
N ARG A 188 12.36 18.19 -16.76
CA ARG A 188 12.10 19.63 -16.72
C ARG A 188 11.01 20.02 -15.72
N HIS A 189 10.17 19.05 -15.30
CA HIS A 189 9.15 19.31 -14.28
C HIS A 189 9.84 19.64 -12.95
N PRO A 190 9.57 20.81 -12.34
CA PRO A 190 10.32 21.29 -11.16
C PRO A 190 10.34 20.27 -10.01
N LYS A 191 9.18 19.74 -9.64
CA LYS A 191 9.05 18.76 -8.57
C LYS A 191 9.94 17.52 -8.77
N LEU A 192 10.10 17.04 -10.01
CA LEU A 192 10.95 15.88 -10.30
C LEU A 192 12.42 16.29 -10.35
N LYS A 193 12.74 17.41 -11.02
CA LYS A 193 14.10 17.94 -11.14
C LYS A 193 14.79 18.07 -9.78
N ASP A 194 14.07 18.63 -8.80
CA ASP A 194 14.61 18.91 -7.46
C ASP A 194 14.75 17.65 -6.60
N ASN A 195 14.21 16.52 -7.08
CA ASN A 195 14.19 15.24 -6.35
C ASN A 195 14.93 14.09 -7.06
N VAL A 196 15.67 14.39 -8.14
CA VAL A 196 16.49 13.37 -8.82
C VAL A 196 17.55 12.82 -7.85
N GLY A 197 17.59 11.49 -7.69
CA GLY A 197 18.51 10.81 -6.78
C GLY A 197 18.24 11.04 -5.30
N ARG A 198 17.08 11.63 -4.95
CA ARG A 198 16.71 11.95 -3.55
C ARG A 198 16.76 10.72 -2.64
N PHE A 199 16.36 9.58 -3.16
CA PHE A 199 16.26 8.34 -2.39
C PHE A 199 17.35 7.33 -2.69
N LYS A 200 18.48 7.77 -3.28
CA LYS A 200 19.64 6.91 -3.56
C LYS A 200 20.19 6.23 -2.30
N GLY A 201 20.11 6.89 -1.16
CA GLY A 201 20.53 6.36 0.15
C GLY A 201 19.46 5.55 0.89
N GLY A 202 18.27 5.34 0.28
CA GLY A 202 17.14 4.65 0.89
C GLY A 202 16.19 5.58 1.67
N PHE A 203 15.33 4.96 2.48
CA PHE A 203 14.33 5.61 3.31
C PHE A 203 14.62 5.37 4.79
N ASN A 204 14.19 6.31 5.64
CA ASN A 204 14.28 6.14 7.09
C ASN A 204 13.27 5.10 7.59
N ILE A 205 12.10 5.02 6.93
CA ILE A 205 11.00 4.14 7.32
C ILE A 205 10.46 3.44 6.07
N VAL A 206 10.20 2.14 6.19
CA VAL A 206 9.49 1.33 5.18
C VAL A 206 8.28 0.69 5.86
N SER A 207 7.11 0.82 5.25
CA SER A 207 5.82 0.34 5.77
C SER A 207 5.12 -0.55 4.74
#